data_66b4cc6e7de45a61e1a1e8386df684f7
#
_entry.id   66b4cc6e7de45a61e1a1e8386df684f7
#
_cell.length_a   1.000
_cell.length_b   1.000
_cell.length_c   1.000
_cell.angle_alpha   90.00
_cell.angle_beta   90.00
_cell.angle_gamma   90.00
#
_symmetry.space_group_name_H-M   'P 1'
#
loop_
_entity.id
_entity.type
_entity.pdbx_description
1 polymer ?
#
loop_
_entity_poly.entity_id
_entity_poly.type
_entity_poly.pdbx_seq_one_letter_code
_entity_poly.pdbx_strand_id
1 'polypeptide(L)'
;MAKHAKHAAPPRRRRSAQKHTSHKGVTLYTLGVLLVAVSVLLSLRFWPRRIVDAVPPAAEVESPAVSEELAVPEPQPVVTTLRFSATGDNLIHKPIYSQAARRAAEGEGYSFDYCYRNLLDFYAQQDINWINQETLCSKELAPSTYPCFSTPGECAEALYRAGFRVFSLSNNHTYDKGAAGIAATLRFWETMPEDVITTGLWKGEADYGRIPIQTVDGVKIAYLSYTEHTNGIPRNSKMTANIIYTSQQDVMEQQVREARQEADFVVVGVHWGVEDSHNITQAQRTLAQSLADWGADVIIGTHPHVLQDAEWRTAADGRNVFVAYSLGNFLSTQSKPDQLFGAILTLDLEQTTEPDGSVHCAVRGPKLHVTVTHYDARKSNVRTYLFRDYTPELAQAHGVRAAYPSFGYDYIRQTAQTYINSEFLELA
;
A
#
# COMPACT_ATOMS: atom_id res chain seq x y z
N MET A 1 -37.18 -34.62 48.16
CA MET A 1 -36.43 -35.75 48.77
C MET A 1 -34.98 -35.70 48.24
N ALA A 2 -34.04 -35.69 49.26
CA ALA A 2 -32.60 -36.03 49.21
C ALA A 2 -31.70 -35.41 48.12
N LYS A 3 -30.88 -34.40 48.45
CA LYS A 3 -29.53 -34.37 49.06
C LYS A 3 -28.53 -35.35 48.45
N HIS A 4 -27.49 -34.78 47.76
CA HIS A 4 -26.12 -35.15 48.08
C HIS A 4 -25.13 -34.03 47.64
N ALA A 5 -24.41 -33.50 48.65
CA ALA A 5 -23.24 -32.66 48.57
C ALA A 5 -22.00 -33.55 48.36
N LYS A 6 -20.97 -33.07 47.63
CA LYS A 6 -19.59 -33.56 47.75
C LYS A 6 -18.56 -32.44 47.55
N HIS A 7 -17.92 -32.12 48.62
CA HIS A 7 -16.53 -31.90 48.97
C HIS A 7 -15.63 -31.12 47.95
N ALA A 8 -15.23 -29.94 48.43
CA ALA A 8 -14.10 -29.17 47.97
C ALA A 8 -12.76 -29.75 48.46
N ALA A 9 -11.73 -29.76 47.65
CA ALA A 9 -10.34 -30.04 48.03
C ALA A 9 -9.53 -28.73 48.12
N PRO A 10 -8.54 -28.65 49.04
CA PRO A 10 -7.84 -27.39 49.36
C PRO A 10 -6.73 -27.03 48.39
N PRO A 11 -6.28 -25.74 48.34
CA PRO A 11 -5.31 -25.26 47.36
C PRO A 11 -3.88 -25.65 47.73
N ARG A 12 -3.11 -26.11 46.73
CA ARG A 12 -1.66 -26.37 46.85
C ARG A 12 -0.89 -25.05 46.82
N ARG A 13 -0.06 -24.84 47.85
CA ARG A 13 0.95 -23.78 47.95
C ARG A 13 1.97 -23.91 46.84
N ARG A 14 2.17 -22.85 46.06
CA ARG A 14 3.32 -22.68 45.15
C ARG A 14 4.55 -22.24 45.95
N ARG A 15 5.62 -23.00 45.83
CA ARG A 15 6.97 -22.65 46.30
C ARG A 15 7.57 -21.61 45.31
N SER A 16 8.09 -20.50 45.86
CA SER A 16 8.87 -19.52 45.15
C SER A 16 10.24 -20.10 44.76
N ALA A 17 10.58 -20.07 43.47
CA ALA A 17 11.91 -20.37 43.02
C ALA A 17 12.76 -19.08 43.01
N GLN A 18 13.80 -19.08 43.85
CA GLN A 18 14.84 -18.05 43.87
C GLN A 18 15.67 -18.12 42.57
N LYS A 19 15.73 -17.03 41.84
CA LYS A 19 16.64 -16.89 40.68
C LYS A 19 18.03 -16.56 41.19
N HIS A 20 18.96 -17.47 40.98
CA HIS A 20 20.41 -17.19 41.08
C HIS A 20 20.85 -16.38 39.84
N THR A 21 21.24 -15.15 40.01
CA THR A 21 21.92 -14.36 38.99
C THR A 21 23.40 -14.73 38.95
N SER A 22 23.85 -15.23 37.81
CA SER A 22 25.25 -15.60 37.53
C SER A 22 26.12 -14.35 37.29
N HIS A 23 27.13 -14.15 38.16
CA HIS A 23 28.13 -13.04 38.08
C HIS A 23 29.23 -13.24 37.01
N LYS A 24 29.03 -14.11 36.01
CA LYS A 24 30.09 -14.40 35.00
C LYS A 24 30.12 -13.42 33.80
N GLY A 25 29.13 -12.55 33.61
CA GLY A 25 29.11 -11.60 32.49
C GLY A 25 29.91 -10.31 32.70
N VAL A 26 30.08 -9.86 33.90
CA VAL A 26 30.72 -8.57 34.21
C VAL A 26 32.27 -8.66 34.15
N THR A 27 32.86 -9.83 34.47
CA THR A 27 34.31 -10.03 34.47
C THR A 27 34.92 -10.08 33.06
N LEU A 28 34.19 -10.51 32.05
CA LEU A 28 34.68 -10.54 30.64
C LEU A 28 34.72 -9.14 30.00
N TYR A 29 33.81 -8.25 30.37
CA TYR A 29 33.75 -6.89 29.80
C TYR A 29 34.87 -6.00 30.32
N THR A 30 35.25 -6.12 31.60
CA THR A 30 36.35 -5.37 32.21
C THR A 30 37.71 -5.83 31.70
N LEU A 31 37.89 -7.12 31.36
CA LEU A 31 39.15 -7.61 30.79
C LEU A 31 39.33 -7.13 29.34
N GLY A 32 38.26 -7.02 28.53
CA GLY A 32 38.31 -6.51 27.18
C GLY A 32 38.73 -5.03 27.09
N VAL A 33 38.21 -4.19 27.96
CA VAL A 33 38.52 -2.76 28.00
C VAL A 33 39.96 -2.51 28.46
N LEU A 34 40.48 -3.31 29.41
CA LEU A 34 41.88 -3.20 29.87
C LEU A 34 42.90 -3.60 28.78
N LEU A 35 42.59 -4.62 27.97
CA LEU A 35 43.44 -5.07 26.86
C LEU A 35 43.54 -4.03 25.73
N VAL A 36 42.44 -3.34 25.39
CA VAL A 36 42.46 -2.26 24.40
C VAL A 36 43.23 -1.04 24.90
N ALA A 37 43.10 -0.67 26.17
CA ALA A 37 43.84 0.46 26.76
C ALA A 37 45.35 0.21 26.82
N VAL A 38 45.78 -1.02 27.13
CA VAL A 38 47.20 -1.40 27.14
C VAL A 38 47.77 -1.44 25.72
N SER A 39 47.03 -1.85 24.73
CA SER A 39 47.45 -1.86 23.31
C SER A 39 47.69 -0.44 22.77
N VAL A 40 46.83 0.52 23.14
CA VAL A 40 46.96 1.93 22.73
C VAL A 40 48.18 2.59 23.43
N LEU A 41 48.41 2.29 24.70
CA LEU A 41 49.56 2.83 25.44
C LEU A 41 50.91 2.24 25.00
N LEU A 42 50.94 0.99 24.52
CA LEU A 42 52.15 0.37 23.97
C LEU A 42 52.48 0.91 22.56
N SER A 43 51.50 1.25 21.75
CA SER A 43 51.71 1.83 20.42
C SER A 43 52.27 3.26 20.48
N LEU A 44 52.02 4.01 21.56
CA LEU A 44 52.56 5.36 21.75
C LEU A 44 54.03 5.39 22.24
N ARG A 45 54.57 4.25 22.71
CA ARG A 45 55.95 4.16 23.20
C ARG A 45 56.98 3.78 22.14
N PHE A 46 56.60 3.32 20.97
CA PHE A 46 57.48 2.84 19.89
C PHE A 46 57.50 3.74 18.64
N TRP A 47 57.19 5.04 18.75
CA TRP A 47 57.38 5.95 17.63
C TRP A 47 58.84 6.40 17.57
N PRO A 48 59.60 6.13 16.51
CA PRO A 48 61.02 6.56 16.40
C PRO A 48 61.07 8.08 16.29
N ARG A 49 61.75 8.71 17.23
CA ARG A 49 62.13 10.13 17.17
C ARG A 49 63.14 10.31 16.05
N ARG A 50 62.79 10.96 14.97
CA ARG A 50 63.68 11.45 13.95
C ARG A 50 64.46 12.62 14.58
N ILE A 51 65.78 12.46 14.61
CA ILE A 51 66.76 13.56 14.90
C ILE A 51 66.76 14.43 13.63
N VAL A 52 66.47 15.72 13.78
CA VAL A 52 66.49 16.69 12.68
C VAL A 52 67.84 17.41 12.84
N ASP A 53 68.77 17.21 11.89
CA ASP A 53 70.00 17.96 11.75
C ASP A 53 69.71 19.42 11.41
N ALA A 54 70.40 20.34 12.03
CA ALA A 54 70.26 21.78 11.86
C ALA A 54 70.71 22.23 10.45
N VAL A 55 69.81 22.89 9.71
CA VAL A 55 70.13 23.58 8.45
C VAL A 55 70.37 25.06 8.73
N PRO A 56 71.36 25.69 8.12
CA PRO A 56 71.68 27.11 8.31
C PRO A 56 70.71 28.06 7.71
N PRO A 57 70.57 29.32 8.11
CA PRO A 57 69.51 30.24 7.69
C PRO A 57 69.70 30.66 6.25
N ALA A 58 68.69 30.39 5.41
CA ALA A 58 68.58 30.91 4.08
C ALA A 58 67.61 32.12 4.05
N ALA A 59 67.96 33.04 3.19
CA ALA A 59 67.39 34.36 3.01
C ALA A 59 65.87 34.45 2.97
N GLU A 60 65.34 35.55 3.49
CA GLU A 60 63.93 35.98 3.36
C GLU A 60 63.51 36.05 1.86
N VAL A 61 62.59 35.19 1.50
CA VAL A 61 61.80 35.35 0.29
C VAL A 61 60.38 35.65 0.77
N GLU A 62 59.93 36.87 0.56
CA GLU A 62 58.52 37.25 0.74
C GLU A 62 57.63 36.36 -0.15
N SER A 63 56.89 35.49 0.44
CA SER A 63 55.82 34.73 -0.21
C SER A 63 54.53 35.51 -0.04
N PRO A 64 53.77 35.75 -1.12
CA PRO A 64 52.44 36.32 -0.98
C PRO A 64 51.54 35.27 -0.32
N ALA A 65 51.08 35.58 0.86
CA ALA A 65 50.04 34.80 1.54
C ALA A 65 48.70 34.94 0.80
N VAL A 66 48.44 34.04 -0.13
CA VAL A 66 47.07 33.76 -0.57
C VAL A 66 46.61 32.58 0.28
N SER A 67 45.98 32.86 1.39
CA SER A 67 45.13 31.89 2.06
C SER A 67 43.89 31.70 1.16
N GLU A 68 43.91 30.71 0.27
CA GLU A 68 42.69 30.16 -0.27
C GLU A 68 41.92 29.54 0.91
N GLU A 69 41.02 30.31 1.45
CA GLU A 69 39.99 29.81 2.35
C GLU A 69 39.17 28.77 1.52
N LEU A 70 39.48 27.50 1.75
CA LEU A 70 38.70 26.40 1.16
C LEU A 70 37.25 26.65 1.57
N ALA A 71 36.45 27.18 0.64
CA ALA A 71 35.06 27.38 0.84
C ALA A 71 34.46 26.03 1.23
N VAL A 72 33.99 25.90 2.45
CA VAL A 72 33.21 24.75 2.89
C VAL A 72 31.95 24.72 2.01
N PRO A 73 31.71 23.64 1.23
CA PRO A 73 30.56 23.61 0.39
C PRO A 73 29.31 23.80 1.25
N GLU A 74 28.45 24.71 0.84
CA GLU A 74 27.16 24.91 1.52
C GLU A 74 26.40 23.57 1.58
N PRO A 75 25.80 23.23 2.74
CA PRO A 75 24.98 22.03 2.84
C PRO A 75 23.89 22.06 1.76
N GLN A 76 23.72 20.95 1.06
CA GLN A 76 22.71 20.82 0.01
C GLN A 76 21.47 20.15 0.57
N PRO A 77 20.27 20.46 0.05
CA PRO A 77 19.05 19.73 0.38
C PRO A 77 19.19 18.22 0.11
N VAL A 78 18.61 17.41 1.00
CA VAL A 78 18.53 15.96 0.81
C VAL A 78 17.13 15.62 0.29
N VAL A 79 17.08 14.97 -0.87
CA VAL A 79 15.81 14.58 -1.51
C VAL A 79 15.65 13.06 -1.41
N THR A 80 14.55 12.61 -0.82
CA THR A 80 14.11 11.22 -0.81
C THR A 80 12.89 11.09 -1.72
N THR A 81 12.95 10.16 -2.67
CA THR A 81 11.86 9.91 -3.64
C THR A 81 11.41 8.48 -3.52
N LEU A 82 10.13 8.26 -3.24
CA LEU A 82 9.49 6.94 -3.21
C LEU A 82 8.56 6.79 -4.41
N ARG A 83 8.79 5.76 -5.22
CA ARG A 83 7.93 5.41 -6.35
C ARG A 83 6.71 4.67 -5.81
N PHE A 84 5.56 5.31 -5.91
CA PHE A 84 4.28 4.79 -5.45
C PHE A 84 3.45 4.30 -6.63
N SER A 85 2.79 3.16 -6.47
CA SER A 85 1.74 2.70 -7.38
C SER A 85 0.43 2.41 -6.66
N ALA A 86 -0.68 2.65 -7.38
CA ALA A 86 -2.02 2.26 -6.93
C ALA A 86 -2.79 1.55 -8.04
N THR A 87 -3.55 0.55 -7.65
CA THR A 87 -4.26 -0.36 -8.56
C THR A 87 -5.73 -0.42 -8.18
N GLY A 88 -6.62 -0.47 -9.17
CA GLY A 88 -8.08 -0.46 -8.99
C GLY A 88 -8.64 -1.77 -8.41
N ASP A 89 -9.86 -2.12 -8.85
CA ASP A 89 -10.70 -3.15 -8.23
C ASP A 89 -10.18 -4.57 -8.51
N ASN A 90 -9.71 -5.25 -7.47
CA ASN A 90 -9.39 -6.68 -7.50
C ASN A 90 -10.65 -7.47 -7.13
N LEU A 91 -11.50 -7.76 -8.11
CA LEU A 91 -12.83 -8.34 -7.94
C LEU A 91 -12.84 -9.82 -8.37
N ILE A 92 -12.71 -10.73 -7.39
CA ILE A 92 -12.46 -12.15 -7.64
C ILE A 92 -13.75 -12.94 -7.91
N HIS A 93 -14.10 -13.04 -9.17
CA HIS A 93 -15.23 -13.85 -9.63
C HIS A 93 -14.92 -15.36 -9.69
N LYS A 94 -15.99 -16.18 -9.80
CA LYS A 94 -15.88 -17.65 -9.89
C LYS A 94 -14.88 -18.15 -10.94
N PRO A 95 -14.82 -17.63 -12.19
CA PRO A 95 -13.82 -18.11 -13.15
C PRO A 95 -12.38 -17.97 -12.65
N ILE A 96 -12.09 -16.89 -11.91
CA ILE A 96 -10.75 -16.59 -11.38
C ILE A 96 -10.37 -17.59 -10.29
N TYR A 97 -11.17 -17.74 -9.23
CA TYR A 97 -10.81 -18.69 -8.16
C TYR A 97 -10.91 -20.16 -8.61
N SER A 98 -11.82 -20.50 -9.56
CA SER A 98 -11.85 -21.84 -10.14
C SER A 98 -10.61 -22.14 -10.98
N GLN A 99 -10.06 -21.14 -11.67
CA GLN A 99 -8.77 -21.25 -12.35
C GLN A 99 -7.62 -21.42 -11.34
N ALA A 100 -7.61 -20.65 -10.26
CA ALA A 100 -6.62 -20.74 -9.21
C ALA A 100 -6.60 -22.12 -8.54
N ALA A 101 -7.77 -22.71 -8.28
CA ALA A 101 -7.90 -24.08 -7.78
C ALA A 101 -7.28 -25.14 -8.74
N ARG A 102 -7.50 -24.99 -10.06
CA ARG A 102 -6.91 -25.93 -11.04
C ARG A 102 -5.40 -25.75 -11.23
N ARG A 103 -4.83 -24.64 -10.82
CA ARG A 103 -3.40 -24.32 -10.95
C ARG A 103 -2.62 -24.54 -9.66
N ALA A 104 -3.30 -24.79 -8.56
CA ALA A 104 -2.68 -25.13 -7.29
C ALA A 104 -1.91 -26.44 -7.40
N ALA A 105 -0.76 -26.56 -6.73
CA ALA A 105 -0.06 -27.82 -6.56
C ALA A 105 -0.88 -28.79 -5.69
N GLU A 106 -0.53 -30.07 -5.73
CA GLU A 106 -1.18 -31.08 -4.91
C GLU A 106 -1.04 -30.73 -3.41
N GLY A 107 -2.17 -30.63 -2.72
CA GLY A 107 -2.22 -30.23 -1.30
C GLY A 107 -2.31 -28.72 -1.05
N GLU A 108 -2.16 -27.88 -2.08
CA GLU A 108 -2.40 -26.45 -2.00
C GLU A 108 -3.86 -26.12 -2.37
N GLY A 109 -4.46 -25.11 -1.71
CA GLY A 109 -5.85 -24.73 -1.98
C GLY A 109 -6.03 -24.02 -3.32
N TYR A 110 -5.30 -22.92 -3.53
CA TYR A 110 -5.44 -22.04 -4.70
C TYR A 110 -4.10 -21.40 -5.08
N SER A 111 -3.84 -21.25 -6.40
CA SER A 111 -2.69 -20.50 -6.94
C SER A 111 -3.18 -19.36 -7.84
N PHE A 112 -3.04 -18.11 -7.37
CA PHE A 112 -3.42 -16.92 -8.10
C PHE A 112 -2.27 -16.27 -8.88
N ASP A 113 -1.03 -16.73 -8.74
CA ASP A 113 0.17 -16.14 -9.34
C ASP A 113 0.04 -15.95 -10.87
N TYR A 114 -0.68 -16.86 -11.52
CA TYR A 114 -0.95 -16.76 -12.96
C TYR A 114 -1.70 -15.47 -13.33
N CYS A 115 -2.57 -14.96 -12.46
CA CYS A 115 -3.37 -13.77 -12.72
C CYS A 115 -2.50 -12.51 -12.83
N TYR A 116 -1.42 -12.44 -12.07
CA TYR A 116 -0.58 -11.25 -11.87
C TYR A 116 0.79 -11.33 -12.56
N ARG A 117 1.18 -12.48 -13.08
CA ARG A 117 2.53 -12.79 -13.55
C ARG A 117 3.13 -11.84 -14.58
N ASN A 118 2.27 -11.19 -15.40
CA ASN A 118 2.74 -10.26 -16.44
C ASN A 118 3.09 -8.87 -15.89
N LEU A 119 2.83 -8.62 -14.61
CA LEU A 119 3.01 -7.32 -13.95
C LEU A 119 4.13 -7.33 -12.90
N LEU A 120 4.79 -8.49 -12.67
CA LEU A 120 5.78 -8.64 -11.61
C LEU A 120 6.95 -7.65 -11.76
N ASP A 121 7.49 -7.53 -12.97
CA ASP A 121 8.61 -6.63 -13.26
C ASP A 121 8.20 -5.15 -13.13
N PHE A 122 6.94 -4.83 -13.38
CA PHE A 122 6.40 -3.48 -13.19
C PHE A 122 6.33 -3.13 -11.70
N TYR A 123 5.75 -4.02 -10.88
CA TYR A 123 5.62 -3.77 -9.43
C TYR A 123 6.96 -3.85 -8.70
N ALA A 124 7.91 -4.65 -9.18
CA ALA A 124 9.26 -4.71 -8.63
C ALA A 124 10.05 -3.39 -8.78
N GLN A 125 9.61 -2.49 -9.67
CA GLN A 125 10.21 -1.17 -9.85
C GLN A 125 9.61 -0.11 -8.93
N GLN A 126 8.57 -0.44 -8.18
CA GLN A 126 7.90 0.48 -7.25
C GLN A 126 8.35 0.19 -5.82
N ASP A 127 8.46 1.23 -5.01
CA ASP A 127 8.82 1.10 -3.60
C ASP A 127 7.58 0.79 -2.75
N ILE A 128 6.39 1.25 -3.21
CA ILE A 128 5.10 1.03 -2.56
C ILE A 128 4.05 0.63 -3.61
N ASN A 129 3.35 -0.49 -3.36
CA ASN A 129 2.24 -0.94 -4.19
C ASN A 129 0.96 -1.03 -3.36
N TRP A 130 -0.05 -0.23 -3.72
CA TRP A 130 -1.37 -0.15 -3.11
C TRP A 130 -2.43 -0.81 -4.02
N ILE A 131 -3.45 -1.47 -3.44
CA ILE A 131 -4.54 -2.10 -4.19
C ILE A 131 -5.88 -1.99 -3.46
N ASN A 132 -6.99 -1.80 -4.20
CA ASN A 132 -8.33 -2.04 -3.68
C ASN A 132 -8.66 -3.54 -3.77
N GLN A 133 -8.63 -4.22 -2.62
CA GLN A 133 -9.09 -5.61 -2.51
C GLN A 133 -10.61 -5.59 -2.28
N GLU A 134 -11.38 -5.66 -3.36
CA GLU A 134 -12.81 -5.41 -3.30
C GLU A 134 -13.63 -6.57 -2.73
N THR A 135 -13.04 -7.73 -2.58
CA THR A 135 -13.71 -8.92 -2.04
C THR A 135 -13.07 -9.38 -0.73
N LEU A 136 -13.89 -9.85 0.21
CA LEU A 136 -13.42 -10.41 1.47
C LEU A 136 -12.43 -11.56 1.24
N CYS A 137 -11.24 -11.49 1.81
CA CYS A 137 -10.25 -12.56 1.80
C CYS A 137 -10.28 -13.37 3.08
N SER A 138 -10.37 -14.70 2.97
CA SER A 138 -10.36 -15.61 4.13
C SER A 138 -9.96 -17.02 3.73
N LYS A 139 -9.33 -17.76 4.66
CA LYS A 139 -9.12 -19.21 4.54
C LYS A 139 -10.21 -20.04 5.26
N GLU A 140 -11.11 -19.37 5.98
CA GLU A 140 -12.17 -20.03 6.78
C GLU A 140 -13.49 -20.12 6.03
N LEU A 141 -13.75 -19.22 5.08
CA LEU A 141 -15.02 -19.15 4.34
C LEU A 141 -14.91 -19.87 3.01
N ALA A 142 -15.97 -20.60 2.64
CA ALA A 142 -16.06 -21.17 1.30
C ALA A 142 -16.07 -20.06 0.24
N PRO A 143 -15.32 -20.20 -0.86
CA PRO A 143 -15.32 -19.23 -1.96
C PRO A 143 -16.72 -19.06 -2.57
N SER A 144 -17.06 -17.82 -2.87
CA SER A 144 -18.29 -17.46 -3.54
C SER A 144 -18.10 -16.25 -4.45
N THR A 145 -19.06 -16.04 -5.36
CA THR A 145 -19.05 -14.99 -6.38
C THR A 145 -20.29 -14.11 -6.24
N TYR A 146 -20.46 -13.16 -7.18
CA TYR A 146 -21.64 -12.30 -7.23
C TYR A 146 -22.94 -13.07 -6.90
N PRO A 147 -23.87 -12.49 -6.10
CA PRO A 147 -23.85 -11.13 -5.56
C PRO A 147 -23.07 -10.97 -4.23
N CYS A 148 -22.69 -12.04 -3.54
CA CYS A 148 -22.03 -11.98 -2.25
C CYS A 148 -20.71 -12.75 -2.29
N PHE A 149 -19.62 -12.02 -2.37
CA PHE A 149 -18.28 -12.57 -2.56
C PHE A 149 -17.65 -13.15 -1.29
N SER A 150 -16.77 -14.13 -1.50
CA SER A 150 -15.78 -14.60 -0.55
C SER A 150 -14.61 -15.15 -1.34
N THR A 151 -13.43 -14.62 -1.13
CA THR A 151 -12.20 -14.93 -1.88
C THR A 151 -11.27 -15.77 -1.03
N PRO A 152 -10.64 -16.83 -1.59
CA PRO A 152 -9.58 -17.55 -0.92
C PRO A 152 -8.44 -16.62 -0.49
N GLY A 153 -7.94 -16.79 0.74
CA GLY A 153 -6.85 -15.96 1.29
C GLY A 153 -5.57 -16.00 0.44
N GLU A 154 -5.34 -17.08 -0.28
CA GLU A 154 -4.23 -17.26 -1.20
C GLU A 154 -4.18 -16.19 -2.31
N CYS A 155 -5.29 -15.49 -2.56
CA CYS A 155 -5.32 -14.34 -3.46
C CYS A 155 -4.47 -13.18 -2.91
N ALA A 156 -4.67 -12.82 -1.63
CA ALA A 156 -3.88 -11.80 -0.98
C ALA A 156 -2.40 -12.22 -0.82
N GLU A 157 -2.15 -13.49 -0.54
CA GLU A 157 -0.78 -14.04 -0.48
C GLU A 157 -0.07 -13.95 -1.86
N ALA A 158 -0.78 -14.19 -2.97
CA ALA A 158 -0.23 -14.03 -4.31
C ALA A 158 0.07 -12.56 -4.64
N LEU A 159 -0.80 -11.64 -4.23
CA LEU A 159 -0.55 -10.18 -4.35
C LEU A 159 0.65 -9.75 -3.50
N TYR A 160 0.80 -10.29 -2.28
CA TYR A 160 1.99 -10.05 -1.46
C TYR A 160 3.27 -10.49 -2.18
N ARG A 161 3.28 -11.70 -2.78
CA ARG A 161 4.42 -12.17 -3.60
C ARG A 161 4.67 -11.32 -4.83
N ALA A 162 3.61 -10.72 -5.40
CA ALA A 162 3.72 -9.78 -6.51
C ALA A 162 4.22 -8.38 -6.11
N GLY A 163 4.46 -8.13 -4.81
CA GLY A 163 5.02 -6.87 -4.31
C GLY A 163 4.03 -5.93 -3.61
N PHE A 164 2.75 -6.30 -3.51
CA PHE A 164 1.78 -5.47 -2.79
C PHE A 164 1.98 -5.53 -1.28
N ARG A 165 1.90 -4.37 -0.64
CA ARG A 165 1.99 -4.24 0.82
C ARG A 165 0.81 -3.48 1.41
N VAL A 166 0.12 -2.66 0.64
CA VAL A 166 -0.97 -1.81 1.12
C VAL A 166 -2.30 -2.25 0.49
N PHE A 167 -3.25 -2.66 1.32
CA PHE A 167 -4.54 -3.20 0.91
C PHE A 167 -5.69 -2.34 1.46
N SER A 168 -6.45 -1.72 0.55
CA SER A 168 -7.73 -1.09 0.87
C SER A 168 -8.82 -2.15 0.97
N LEU A 169 -9.54 -2.17 2.08
CA LEU A 169 -10.58 -3.16 2.39
C LEU A 169 -11.97 -2.54 2.58
N SER A 170 -12.11 -1.22 2.41
CA SER A 170 -13.37 -0.51 2.52
C SER A 170 -14.04 -0.39 1.16
N ASN A 171 -15.08 -1.17 0.92
CA ASN A 171 -15.79 -1.21 -0.35
C ASN A 171 -17.23 -1.70 -0.19
N ASN A 172 -18.00 -1.74 -1.30
CA ASN A 172 -19.39 -2.16 -1.30
C ASN A 172 -19.60 -3.64 -0.93
N HIS A 173 -18.57 -4.50 -1.05
CA HIS A 173 -18.60 -5.93 -0.74
C HIS A 173 -18.11 -6.28 0.69
N THR A 174 -17.71 -5.30 1.48
CA THR A 174 -17.17 -5.54 2.85
C THR A 174 -18.14 -6.31 3.75
N TYR A 175 -19.45 -6.12 3.59
CA TYR A 175 -20.47 -6.82 4.40
C TYR A 175 -21.10 -8.05 3.74
N ASP A 176 -20.62 -8.54 2.62
CA ASP A 176 -21.19 -9.64 1.85
C ASP A 176 -21.44 -10.93 2.65
N LYS A 177 -20.63 -11.19 3.65
CA LYS A 177 -20.75 -12.36 4.56
C LYS A 177 -21.13 -11.96 5.99
N GLY A 178 -21.65 -10.75 6.18
CA GLY A 178 -22.07 -10.25 7.47
C GLY A 178 -20.95 -10.26 8.52
N ALA A 179 -21.32 -10.27 9.79
CA ALA A 179 -20.37 -10.22 10.91
C ALA A 179 -19.36 -11.39 10.89
N ALA A 180 -19.80 -12.59 10.50
CA ALA A 180 -18.91 -13.75 10.38
C ALA A 180 -17.85 -13.55 9.30
N GLY A 181 -18.23 -12.94 8.17
CA GLY A 181 -17.31 -12.59 7.09
C GLY A 181 -16.25 -11.59 7.53
N ILE A 182 -16.67 -10.52 8.19
CA ILE A 182 -15.76 -9.50 8.73
C ILE A 182 -14.77 -10.13 9.73
N ALA A 183 -15.27 -10.92 10.67
CA ALA A 183 -14.44 -11.57 11.69
C ALA A 183 -13.41 -12.53 11.05
N ALA A 184 -13.82 -13.33 10.05
CA ALA A 184 -12.92 -14.23 9.33
C ALA A 184 -11.88 -13.47 8.50
N THR A 185 -12.28 -12.37 7.87
CA THR A 185 -11.38 -11.49 7.11
C THR A 185 -10.34 -10.83 8.03
N LEU A 186 -10.75 -10.26 9.15
CA LEU A 186 -9.82 -9.65 10.12
C LEU A 186 -8.80 -10.67 10.63
N ARG A 187 -9.24 -11.88 11.02
CA ARG A 187 -8.31 -12.95 11.44
C ARG A 187 -7.34 -13.36 10.34
N PHE A 188 -7.80 -13.42 9.08
CA PHE A 188 -6.93 -13.74 7.97
C PHE A 188 -5.83 -12.68 7.79
N TRP A 189 -6.19 -11.40 7.78
CA TRP A 189 -5.20 -10.32 7.62
C TRP A 189 -4.20 -10.26 8.77
N GLU A 190 -4.59 -10.68 10.00
CA GLU A 190 -3.67 -10.82 11.13
C GLU A 190 -2.63 -11.94 10.94
N THR A 191 -2.83 -12.86 9.98
CA THR A 191 -1.84 -13.91 9.63
C THR A 191 -0.88 -13.50 8.52
N MET A 192 -1.11 -12.37 7.86
CA MET A 192 -0.23 -11.87 6.82
C MET A 192 1.07 -11.33 7.44
N PRO A 193 2.16 -11.22 6.67
CA PRO A 193 3.42 -10.66 7.16
C PRO A 193 3.27 -9.28 7.78
N GLU A 194 4.14 -8.93 8.74
CA GLU A 194 4.06 -7.70 9.52
C GLU A 194 4.23 -6.41 8.68
N ASP A 195 4.82 -6.51 7.49
CA ASP A 195 4.98 -5.41 6.53
C ASP A 195 3.73 -5.16 5.68
N VAL A 196 2.66 -5.95 5.87
CA VAL A 196 1.38 -5.73 5.22
C VAL A 196 0.57 -4.69 5.99
N ILE A 197 0.13 -3.66 5.28
CA ILE A 197 -0.75 -2.61 5.77
C ILE A 197 -2.16 -2.85 5.23
N THR A 198 -3.13 -2.91 6.13
CA THR A 198 -4.56 -2.90 5.77
C THR A 198 -5.22 -1.61 6.23
N THR A 199 -6.10 -1.06 5.41
CA THR A 199 -6.82 0.17 5.73
C THR A 199 -8.31 0.04 5.39
N GLY A 200 -9.16 0.75 6.12
CA GLY A 200 -10.59 0.85 5.86
C GLY A 200 -11.45 -0.29 6.41
N LEU A 201 -10.86 -1.30 7.05
CA LEU A 201 -11.58 -2.33 7.80
C LEU A 201 -11.09 -2.37 9.25
N TRP A 202 -11.97 -2.08 10.18
CA TRP A 202 -11.68 -1.89 11.60
C TRP A 202 -12.31 -3.00 12.45
N LYS A 203 -11.75 -3.31 13.62
CA LYS A 203 -12.41 -4.19 14.59
C LYS A 203 -13.68 -3.57 15.19
N GLY A 204 -13.72 -2.23 15.25
CA GLY A 204 -14.85 -1.45 15.72
C GLY A 204 -14.51 0.05 15.82
N GLU A 205 -15.46 0.85 16.27
CA GLU A 205 -15.30 2.33 16.37
C GLU A 205 -14.14 2.74 17.29
N ALA A 206 -13.84 1.95 18.32
CA ALA A 206 -12.71 2.22 19.22
C ALA A 206 -11.35 2.21 18.52
N ASP A 207 -11.27 1.58 17.34
CA ASP A 207 -10.03 1.49 16.56
C ASP A 207 -9.89 2.59 15.50
N TYR A 208 -10.88 3.47 15.33
CA TYR A 208 -10.85 4.50 14.28
C TYR A 208 -9.68 5.49 14.43
N GLY A 209 -9.18 5.71 15.65
CA GLY A 209 -7.98 6.52 15.90
C GLY A 209 -6.65 5.81 15.59
N ARG A 210 -6.66 4.53 15.20
CA ARG A 210 -5.46 3.82 14.76
C ARG A 210 -5.20 4.08 13.29
N ILE A 211 -4.40 5.09 12.98
CA ILE A 211 -4.01 5.42 11.60
C ILE A 211 -2.93 4.42 11.15
N PRO A 212 -3.15 3.62 10.09
CA PRO A 212 -2.11 2.78 9.52
C PRO A 212 -1.01 3.65 8.88
N ILE A 213 0.22 3.57 9.39
CA ILE A 213 1.38 4.32 8.89
C ILE A 213 2.47 3.34 8.51
N GLN A 214 3.03 3.51 7.33
CA GLN A 214 4.23 2.83 6.85
C GLN A 214 5.40 3.82 6.82
N THR A 215 6.57 3.37 7.21
CA THR A 215 7.81 4.14 7.04
C THR A 215 8.68 3.45 6.00
N VAL A 216 9.02 4.16 4.92
CA VAL A 216 9.90 3.69 3.85
C VAL A 216 10.99 4.74 3.68
N ASP A 217 12.25 4.36 3.80
CA ASP A 217 13.44 5.24 3.71
C ASP A 217 13.34 6.51 4.57
N GLY A 218 12.70 6.38 5.75
CA GLY A 218 12.50 7.47 6.70
C GLY A 218 11.25 8.31 6.45
N VAL A 219 10.59 8.18 5.30
CA VAL A 219 9.34 8.88 4.95
C VAL A 219 8.14 8.13 5.50
N LYS A 220 7.25 8.81 6.20
CA LYS A 220 6.03 8.26 6.79
C LYS A 220 4.84 8.49 5.89
N ILE A 221 4.13 7.43 5.53
CA ILE A 221 2.92 7.48 4.71
C ILE A 221 1.75 6.91 5.50
N ALA A 222 0.70 7.71 5.71
CA ALA A 222 -0.55 7.28 6.30
C ALA A 222 -1.53 6.81 5.21
N TYR A 223 -2.27 5.74 5.51
CA TYR A 223 -3.26 5.17 4.58
C TYR A 223 -4.64 5.14 5.22
N LEU A 224 -5.61 5.73 4.53
CA LEU A 224 -7.01 5.73 4.93
C LEU A 224 -7.89 5.19 3.80
N SER A 225 -9.05 4.63 4.14
CA SER A 225 -9.96 4.12 3.12
C SER A 225 -11.41 4.17 3.57
N TYR A 226 -12.30 4.60 2.67
CA TYR A 226 -13.72 4.86 2.92
C TYR A 226 -14.58 4.29 1.80
N THR A 227 -15.87 4.03 2.08
CA THR A 227 -16.84 3.58 1.06
C THR A 227 -18.13 4.38 1.12
N GLU A 228 -18.76 4.57 -0.04
CA GLU A 228 -20.04 5.26 -0.13
C GLU A 228 -21.21 4.39 0.35
N HIS A 229 -21.17 3.10 0.07
CA HIS A 229 -22.23 2.14 0.43
C HIS A 229 -21.72 0.70 0.53
N THR A 230 -22.62 -0.22 0.90
CA THR A 230 -22.35 -1.66 1.04
C THR A 230 -23.46 -2.51 0.41
N ASN A 231 -23.81 -2.25 -0.86
CA ASN A 231 -24.78 -3.01 -1.67
C ASN A 231 -26.16 -3.22 -1.01
N GLY A 232 -26.58 -2.22 -0.19
CA GLY A 232 -27.86 -2.30 0.53
C GLY A 232 -27.90 -3.38 1.62
N ILE A 233 -26.76 -3.98 2.01
CA ILE A 233 -26.67 -4.86 3.16
C ILE A 233 -26.53 -3.96 4.39
N PRO A 234 -27.58 -3.79 5.21
CA PRO A 234 -27.54 -2.87 6.32
C PRO A 234 -26.64 -3.40 7.43
N ARG A 235 -25.91 -2.49 8.02
CA ARG A 235 -25.26 -2.68 9.31
C ARG A 235 -26.35 -3.00 10.36
N ASN A 236 -26.37 -4.19 10.90
CA ASN A 236 -27.32 -4.55 11.95
C ASN A 236 -26.71 -4.34 13.35
N SER A 237 -27.54 -4.33 14.40
CA SER A 237 -27.12 -4.07 15.78
C SER A 237 -26.12 -5.08 16.36
N LYS A 238 -25.86 -6.19 15.66
CA LYS A 238 -24.87 -7.21 16.06
C LYS A 238 -23.53 -7.02 15.36
N MET A 239 -23.45 -6.13 14.37
CA MET A 239 -22.21 -5.80 13.68
C MET A 239 -21.60 -4.58 14.35
N THR A 240 -20.34 -4.65 14.67
CA THR A 240 -19.57 -3.49 15.13
C THR A 240 -19.36 -2.51 13.97
N ALA A 241 -18.97 -1.26 14.27
CA ALA A 241 -18.62 -0.29 13.25
C ALA A 241 -17.27 -0.65 12.61
N ASN A 242 -17.31 -1.46 11.56
CA ASN A 242 -16.11 -2.02 10.93
C ASN A 242 -15.60 -1.18 9.76
N ILE A 243 -16.41 -0.29 9.20
CA ILE A 243 -16.03 0.63 8.10
C ILE A 243 -16.58 2.02 8.39
N ILE A 244 -15.98 3.01 7.74
CA ILE A 244 -16.45 4.41 7.77
C ILE A 244 -17.05 4.71 6.40
N TYR A 245 -18.34 5.12 6.41
CA TYR A 245 -19.01 5.57 5.20
C TYR A 245 -18.68 7.01 4.85
N THR A 246 -18.68 7.36 3.56
CA THR A 246 -18.44 8.74 3.10
C THR A 246 -19.47 9.75 3.64
N SER A 247 -20.59 9.27 4.15
CA SER A 247 -21.57 10.11 4.86
C SER A 247 -21.17 10.47 6.29
N GLN A 248 -20.14 9.83 6.87
CA GLN A 248 -19.62 10.10 8.21
C GLN A 248 -18.46 11.13 8.12
N GLN A 249 -18.72 12.28 7.54
CA GLN A 249 -17.68 13.25 7.19
C GLN A 249 -16.90 13.78 8.40
N ASP A 250 -17.54 13.93 9.56
CA ASP A 250 -16.87 14.38 10.79
C ASP A 250 -15.79 13.38 11.24
N VAL A 251 -16.05 12.06 11.09
CA VAL A 251 -15.10 11.00 11.41
C VAL A 251 -13.97 10.97 10.40
N MET A 252 -14.29 11.12 9.11
CA MET A 252 -13.30 11.19 8.04
C MET A 252 -12.38 12.39 8.21
N GLU A 253 -12.93 13.58 8.47
CA GLU A 253 -12.16 14.80 8.71
C GLU A 253 -11.19 14.61 9.87
N GLN A 254 -11.68 14.07 11.00
CA GLN A 254 -10.84 13.80 12.16
C GLN A 254 -9.67 12.87 11.79
N GLN A 255 -9.94 11.73 11.14
CA GLN A 255 -8.89 10.77 10.76
C GLN A 255 -7.87 11.37 9.79
N VAL A 256 -8.32 12.12 8.76
CA VAL A 256 -7.41 12.72 7.77
C VAL A 256 -6.53 13.79 8.43
N ARG A 257 -7.10 14.60 9.33
CA ARG A 257 -6.31 15.61 10.08
C ARG A 257 -5.33 14.98 11.05
N GLU A 258 -5.69 13.90 11.73
CA GLU A 258 -4.80 13.13 12.60
C GLU A 258 -3.68 12.52 11.76
N ALA A 259 -4.00 11.87 10.64
CA ALA A 259 -3.02 11.31 9.71
C ALA A 259 -2.01 12.36 9.22
N ARG A 260 -2.48 13.59 8.89
CA ARG A 260 -1.62 14.70 8.46
C ARG A 260 -0.66 15.17 9.55
N GLN A 261 -1.00 15.01 10.82
CA GLN A 261 -0.11 15.37 11.94
C GLN A 261 0.96 14.32 12.20
N GLU A 262 0.72 13.06 11.83
CA GLU A 262 1.58 11.91 12.16
C GLU A 262 2.47 11.46 10.99
N ALA A 263 2.11 11.86 9.74
CA ALA A 263 2.78 11.38 8.53
C ALA A 263 3.17 12.52 7.58
N ASP A 264 4.18 12.24 6.76
CA ASP A 264 4.69 13.13 5.70
C ASP A 264 3.74 13.14 4.50
N PHE A 265 3.11 12.01 4.18
CA PHE A 265 2.09 11.88 3.14
C PHE A 265 0.84 11.17 3.67
N VAL A 266 -0.32 11.60 3.15
CA VAL A 266 -1.63 11.00 3.44
C VAL A 266 -2.26 10.51 2.14
N VAL A 267 -2.41 9.19 2.00
CA VAL A 267 -3.04 8.52 0.86
C VAL A 267 -4.42 8.04 1.27
N VAL A 268 -5.45 8.45 0.53
CA VAL A 268 -6.85 8.13 0.83
C VAL A 268 -7.48 7.36 -0.32
N GLY A 269 -7.87 6.10 -0.08
CA GLY A 269 -8.72 5.32 -0.96
C GLY A 269 -10.20 5.67 -0.74
N VAL A 270 -10.98 5.84 -1.83
CA VAL A 270 -12.43 6.05 -1.71
C VAL A 270 -13.17 5.19 -2.72
N HIS A 271 -14.03 4.33 -2.22
CA HIS A 271 -14.89 3.46 -3.03
C HIS A 271 -16.24 4.16 -3.23
N TRP A 272 -16.43 4.82 -4.37
CA TRP A 272 -17.49 5.81 -4.61
C TRP A 272 -18.00 5.87 -6.05
N GLY A 273 -19.06 6.64 -6.27
CA GLY A 273 -19.57 6.98 -7.59
C GLY A 273 -20.62 5.98 -8.10
N VAL A 274 -20.71 5.83 -9.41
CA VAL A 274 -21.75 5.03 -10.06
C VAL A 274 -21.12 3.96 -10.93
N GLU A 275 -21.49 2.69 -10.70
CA GLU A 275 -21.04 1.56 -11.52
C GLU A 275 -21.29 1.82 -13.01
N ASP A 276 -20.34 1.41 -13.85
CA ASP A 276 -20.38 1.53 -15.31
C ASP A 276 -20.40 2.99 -15.85
N SER A 277 -20.14 3.98 -15.01
CA SER A 277 -20.16 5.39 -15.42
C SER A 277 -18.76 6.00 -15.46
N HIS A 278 -18.34 6.45 -16.64
CA HIS A 278 -17.12 7.26 -16.79
C HIS A 278 -17.31 8.72 -16.28
N ASN A 279 -18.55 9.13 -15.99
CA ASN A 279 -18.83 10.49 -15.53
C ASN A 279 -18.55 10.62 -14.05
N ILE A 280 -17.69 11.58 -13.69
CA ILE A 280 -17.42 11.94 -12.32
C ILE A 280 -18.59 12.74 -11.74
N THR A 281 -19.19 12.24 -10.67
CA THR A 281 -20.33 12.89 -10.01
C THR A 281 -19.90 14.14 -9.25
N GLN A 282 -20.86 15.05 -8.99
CA GLN A 282 -20.60 16.22 -8.15
C GLN A 282 -20.26 15.82 -6.69
N ALA A 283 -20.82 14.71 -6.20
CA ALA A 283 -20.50 14.18 -4.87
C ALA A 283 -19.03 13.76 -4.77
N GLN A 284 -18.50 13.06 -5.78
CA GLN A 284 -17.08 12.71 -5.84
C GLN A 284 -16.19 13.96 -5.84
N ARG A 285 -16.52 14.97 -6.66
CA ARG A 285 -15.75 16.23 -6.72
C ARG A 285 -15.75 16.99 -5.39
N THR A 286 -16.92 17.03 -4.73
CA THR A 286 -17.07 17.73 -3.45
C THR A 286 -16.27 17.02 -2.36
N LEU A 287 -16.39 15.70 -2.27
CA LEU A 287 -15.65 14.93 -1.27
C LEU A 287 -14.14 14.95 -1.52
N ALA A 288 -13.69 14.90 -2.78
CA ALA A 288 -12.29 15.03 -3.13
C ALA A 288 -11.70 16.37 -2.64
N GLN A 289 -12.45 17.49 -2.79
CA GLN A 289 -12.02 18.77 -2.26
C GLN A 289 -11.95 18.77 -0.73
N SER A 290 -12.97 18.22 -0.05
CA SER A 290 -12.95 18.13 1.41
C SER A 290 -11.75 17.32 1.92
N LEU A 291 -11.47 16.16 1.30
CA LEU A 291 -10.30 15.32 1.66
C LEU A 291 -8.98 16.08 1.45
N ALA A 292 -8.85 16.83 0.34
CA ALA A 292 -7.69 17.68 0.09
C ALA A 292 -7.51 18.74 1.17
N ASP A 293 -8.59 19.43 1.53
CA ASP A 293 -8.61 20.51 2.54
C ASP A 293 -8.35 19.97 3.96
N TRP A 294 -8.71 18.72 4.23
CA TRP A 294 -8.43 18.04 5.51
C TRP A 294 -6.99 17.56 5.64
N GLY A 295 -6.27 17.32 4.54
CA GLY A 295 -4.86 16.95 4.62
C GLY A 295 -4.41 15.81 3.72
N ALA A 296 -5.25 15.26 2.84
CA ALA A 296 -4.84 14.26 1.85
C ALA A 296 -3.84 14.85 0.84
N ASP A 297 -2.91 14.01 0.36
CA ASP A 297 -1.97 14.33 -0.73
C ASP A 297 -2.31 13.56 -2.01
N VAL A 298 -2.81 12.31 -1.87
CA VAL A 298 -3.23 11.44 -2.96
C VAL A 298 -4.61 10.87 -2.64
N ILE A 299 -5.55 10.97 -3.57
CA ILE A 299 -6.90 10.40 -3.47
C ILE A 299 -7.10 9.40 -4.60
N ILE A 300 -7.41 8.14 -4.24
CA ILE A 300 -7.54 7.01 -5.16
C ILE A 300 -8.97 6.53 -5.16
N GLY A 301 -9.69 6.79 -6.25
CA GLY A 301 -11.07 6.35 -6.44
C GLY A 301 -11.16 4.95 -7.04
N THR A 302 -12.17 4.20 -6.58
CA THR A 302 -12.54 2.85 -7.01
C THR A 302 -14.07 2.71 -7.01
N HIS A 303 -14.65 1.59 -7.42
CA HIS A 303 -16.08 1.26 -7.51
C HIS A 303 -16.71 1.39 -8.90
N PRO A 304 -16.49 2.43 -9.72
CA PRO A 304 -17.18 2.50 -11.02
C PRO A 304 -16.91 1.32 -11.97
N HIS A 305 -15.84 0.54 -11.70
CA HIS A 305 -15.37 -0.59 -12.53
C HIS A 305 -14.96 -0.19 -13.95
N VAL A 306 -14.96 1.10 -14.24
CA VAL A 306 -14.51 1.72 -15.49
C VAL A 306 -13.61 2.91 -15.16
N LEU A 307 -12.77 3.31 -16.12
CA LEU A 307 -11.89 4.46 -15.96
C LEU A 307 -12.69 5.76 -15.78
N GLN A 308 -12.33 6.56 -14.80
CA GLN A 308 -12.70 7.98 -14.71
C GLN A 308 -11.42 8.80 -14.69
N ASP A 309 -11.53 10.06 -15.11
CA ASP A 309 -10.41 10.98 -15.24
C ASP A 309 -9.67 11.24 -13.91
N ALA A 310 -8.54 11.90 -14.01
CA ALA A 310 -7.74 12.37 -12.89
C ALA A 310 -7.50 13.88 -13.00
N GLU A 311 -7.22 14.53 -11.87
CA GLU A 311 -6.91 15.96 -11.85
C GLU A 311 -6.02 16.33 -10.66
N TRP A 312 -5.34 17.46 -10.79
CA TRP A 312 -4.77 18.16 -9.65
C TRP A 312 -5.81 19.05 -8.98
N ARG A 313 -5.84 19.04 -7.65
CA ARG A 313 -6.62 19.96 -6.83
C ARG A 313 -5.71 20.77 -5.94
N THR A 314 -6.07 22.01 -5.71
CA THR A 314 -5.40 22.86 -4.70
C THR A 314 -6.21 22.79 -3.41
N ALA A 315 -5.58 22.36 -2.34
CA ALA A 315 -6.14 22.35 -0.99
C ALA A 315 -6.19 23.78 -0.40
N ALA A 316 -6.98 23.99 0.65
CA ALA A 316 -7.14 25.28 1.31
C ALA A 316 -5.82 25.85 1.87
N ASP A 317 -4.84 25.00 2.18
CA ASP A 317 -3.49 25.37 2.64
C ASP A 317 -2.49 25.59 1.48
N GLY A 318 -2.93 25.47 0.22
CA GLY A 318 -2.13 25.68 -0.98
C GLY A 318 -1.39 24.45 -1.51
N ARG A 319 -1.50 23.29 -0.85
CA ARG A 319 -0.91 22.04 -1.36
C ARG A 319 -1.58 21.59 -2.65
N ASN A 320 -0.80 20.98 -3.53
CA ASN A 320 -1.32 20.27 -4.71
C ASN A 320 -1.61 18.81 -4.34
N VAL A 321 -2.85 18.39 -4.53
CA VAL A 321 -3.38 17.06 -4.22
C VAL A 321 -3.74 16.36 -5.53
N PHE A 322 -3.23 15.15 -5.73
CA PHE A 322 -3.58 14.36 -6.91
C PHE A 322 -4.81 13.50 -6.65
N VAL A 323 -5.77 13.55 -7.56
CA VAL A 323 -7.02 12.77 -7.50
C VAL A 323 -7.18 11.92 -8.75
N ALA A 324 -7.19 10.59 -8.62
CA ALA A 324 -7.67 9.67 -9.63
C ALA A 324 -9.08 9.24 -9.26
N TYR A 325 -10.10 9.59 -10.04
CA TYR A 325 -11.51 9.36 -9.66
C TYR A 325 -11.96 7.90 -9.77
N SER A 326 -11.42 7.16 -10.74
CA SER A 326 -11.57 5.70 -10.79
C SER A 326 -10.45 5.07 -11.62
N LEU A 327 -9.77 4.11 -11.01
CA LEU A 327 -8.78 3.28 -11.69
C LEU A 327 -9.42 2.10 -12.46
N GLY A 328 -10.75 1.91 -12.38
CA GLY A 328 -11.43 0.79 -12.99
C GLY A 328 -11.03 -0.57 -12.42
N ASN A 329 -11.31 -1.64 -13.14
CA ASN A 329 -10.96 -2.99 -12.72
C ASN A 329 -9.49 -3.31 -12.98
N PHE A 330 -8.84 -3.86 -11.96
CA PHE A 330 -7.52 -4.48 -12.09
C PHE A 330 -7.61 -5.94 -12.53
N LEU A 331 -8.45 -6.72 -11.86
CA LEU A 331 -8.72 -8.11 -12.20
C LEU A 331 -10.20 -8.43 -11.96
N SER A 332 -10.92 -8.73 -13.03
CA SER A 332 -12.35 -9.02 -12.97
C SER A 332 -12.78 -9.94 -14.11
N THR A 333 -13.90 -10.63 -14.01
CA THR A 333 -14.55 -11.28 -15.13
C THR A 333 -15.97 -10.77 -15.33
N GLN A 334 -16.20 -9.49 -15.04
CA GLN A 334 -17.38 -8.78 -15.49
C GLN A 334 -17.53 -8.89 -17.02
N SER A 335 -18.62 -8.47 -17.58
CA SER A 335 -18.96 -8.87 -18.96
C SER A 335 -19.07 -7.72 -19.95
N LYS A 336 -19.09 -6.47 -19.48
CA LYS A 336 -19.13 -5.31 -20.38
C LYS A 336 -17.72 -4.93 -20.83
N PRO A 337 -17.54 -4.44 -22.05
CA PRO A 337 -16.23 -4.08 -22.59
C PRO A 337 -15.41 -3.16 -21.69
N ASP A 338 -16.01 -2.07 -21.20
CA ASP A 338 -15.33 -1.04 -20.41
C ASP A 338 -14.90 -1.52 -19.03
N GLN A 339 -15.49 -2.62 -18.53
CA GLN A 339 -15.12 -3.26 -17.26
C GLN A 339 -13.87 -4.17 -17.38
N LEU A 340 -13.32 -4.34 -18.59
CA LEU A 340 -12.21 -5.28 -18.85
C LEU A 340 -10.85 -4.60 -18.93
N PHE A 341 -10.81 -3.32 -18.70
CA PHE A 341 -9.56 -2.57 -18.58
C PHE A 341 -9.69 -1.49 -17.50
N GLY A 342 -8.58 -1.17 -16.92
CA GLY A 342 -8.42 -0.17 -15.87
C GLY A 342 -7.09 0.52 -16.02
N ALA A 343 -6.58 1.08 -14.96
CA ALA A 343 -5.25 1.68 -14.91
C ALA A 343 -4.51 1.38 -13.61
N ILE A 344 -3.19 1.39 -13.68
CA ILE A 344 -2.29 1.52 -12.54
C ILE A 344 -1.84 2.96 -12.50
N LEU A 345 -2.12 3.67 -11.41
CA LEU A 345 -1.52 4.96 -11.11
C LEU A 345 -0.08 4.74 -10.66
N THR A 346 0.87 5.49 -11.22
CA THR A 346 2.20 5.68 -10.64
C THR A 346 2.43 7.14 -10.36
N LEU A 347 3.17 7.46 -9.31
CA LEU A 347 3.63 8.79 -8.96
C LEU A 347 4.82 8.69 -8.00
N ASP A 348 5.53 9.79 -7.84
CA ASP A 348 6.61 9.91 -6.87
C ASP A 348 6.11 10.69 -5.64
N LEU A 349 6.40 10.17 -4.45
CA LEU A 349 6.30 10.85 -3.17
C LEU A 349 7.69 11.41 -2.84
N GLU A 350 7.87 12.72 -3.03
CA GLU A 350 9.14 13.41 -2.87
C GLU A 350 9.19 14.18 -1.57
N GLN A 351 10.14 13.84 -0.70
CA GLN A 351 10.44 14.58 0.53
C GLN A 351 11.80 15.26 0.39
N THR A 352 11.84 16.58 0.55
CA THR A 352 13.06 17.39 0.57
C THR A 352 13.32 17.87 1.99
N THR A 353 14.49 17.52 2.54
CA THR A 353 14.97 18.07 3.82
C THR A 353 16.01 19.14 3.51
N GLU A 354 15.70 20.38 3.85
CA GLU A 354 16.55 21.53 3.66
C GLU A 354 17.70 21.54 4.69
N PRO A 355 18.80 22.26 4.42
CA PRO A 355 19.93 22.38 5.35
C PRO A 355 19.58 22.95 6.72
N ASP A 356 18.52 23.72 6.83
CA ASP A 356 17.98 24.26 8.09
C ASP A 356 17.11 23.26 8.87
N GLY A 357 16.88 22.07 8.30
CA GLY A 357 16.06 21.02 8.89
C GLY A 357 14.57 21.12 8.55
N SER A 358 14.15 22.12 7.78
CA SER A 358 12.75 22.17 7.28
C SER A 358 12.49 21.06 6.27
N VAL A 359 11.26 20.51 6.28
CA VAL A 359 10.86 19.39 5.42
C VAL A 359 9.72 19.83 4.51
N HIS A 360 9.85 19.53 3.22
CA HIS A 360 8.85 19.78 2.19
C HIS A 360 8.49 18.49 1.49
N CYS A 361 7.18 18.21 1.40
CA CYS A 361 6.63 17.03 0.73
C CYS A 361 5.84 17.43 -0.50
N ALA A 362 6.02 16.66 -1.59
CA ALA A 362 5.32 16.91 -2.85
C ALA A 362 5.02 15.61 -3.60
N VAL A 363 3.86 15.54 -4.23
CA VAL A 363 3.52 14.49 -5.19
C VAL A 363 3.99 14.93 -6.56
N ARG A 364 4.65 14.03 -7.32
CA ARG A 364 5.25 14.32 -8.63
C ARG A 364 4.88 13.28 -9.68
N GLY A 365 4.85 13.68 -10.92
CA GLY A 365 4.85 12.84 -12.12
C GLY A 365 3.73 11.79 -12.20
N PRO A 366 2.46 12.08 -11.82
CA PRO A 366 1.41 11.08 -11.87
C PRO A 366 1.17 10.59 -13.30
N LYS A 367 1.07 9.24 -13.47
CA LYS A 367 0.75 8.56 -14.72
C LYS A 367 -0.26 7.44 -14.49
N LEU A 368 -1.16 7.26 -15.44
CA LEU A 368 -2.16 6.20 -15.49
C LEU A 368 -1.80 5.22 -16.61
N HIS A 369 -1.16 4.11 -16.23
CA HIS A 369 -0.80 3.02 -17.13
C HIS A 369 -2.00 2.12 -17.36
N VAL A 370 -2.54 2.10 -18.56
CA VAL A 370 -3.71 1.28 -18.89
C VAL A 370 -3.39 -0.21 -18.72
N THR A 371 -4.31 -0.94 -18.08
CA THR A 371 -4.24 -2.39 -17.91
C THR A 371 -5.44 -3.08 -18.54
N VAL A 372 -5.27 -4.34 -18.93
CA VAL A 372 -6.33 -5.15 -19.54
C VAL A 372 -6.44 -6.48 -18.81
N THR A 373 -7.61 -6.76 -18.24
CA THR A 373 -7.96 -8.12 -17.82
C THR A 373 -8.29 -8.95 -19.07
N HIS A 374 -7.41 -9.86 -19.42
CA HIS A 374 -7.61 -10.80 -20.52
C HIS A 374 -8.16 -12.14 -20.04
N TYR A 375 -9.10 -12.71 -20.80
CA TYR A 375 -9.50 -14.10 -20.66
C TYR A 375 -9.84 -14.71 -22.04
N ASP A 376 -9.59 -16.00 -22.16
CA ASP A 376 -9.95 -16.77 -23.35
C ASP A 376 -11.46 -17.16 -23.33
N ALA A 377 -11.89 -17.94 -24.30
CA ALA A 377 -13.24 -18.48 -24.33
C ALA A 377 -13.65 -19.12 -22.98
N ARG A 378 -14.95 -18.97 -22.61
CA ARG A 378 -15.51 -19.46 -21.32
C ARG A 378 -14.84 -18.83 -20.08
N LYS A 379 -14.29 -17.63 -20.22
CA LYS A 379 -13.59 -16.92 -19.15
C LYS A 379 -12.47 -17.77 -18.51
N SER A 380 -11.68 -18.45 -19.35
CA SER A 380 -10.49 -19.21 -18.93
C SER A 380 -9.21 -18.39 -19.11
N ASN A 381 -8.13 -18.82 -18.47
CA ASN A 381 -6.83 -18.18 -18.54
C ASN A 381 -6.85 -16.67 -18.19
N VAL A 382 -7.64 -16.32 -17.17
CA VAL A 382 -7.81 -14.93 -16.70
C VAL A 382 -6.51 -14.41 -16.13
N ARG A 383 -6.04 -13.27 -16.66
CA ARG A 383 -4.82 -12.59 -16.22
C ARG A 383 -4.81 -11.13 -16.66
N THR A 384 -4.06 -10.29 -15.96
CA THR A 384 -3.92 -8.88 -16.31
C THR A 384 -2.64 -8.62 -17.09
N TYR A 385 -2.70 -7.68 -18.03
CA TYR A 385 -1.58 -7.15 -18.82
C TYR A 385 -1.50 -5.63 -18.65
N LEU A 386 -0.30 -5.06 -18.77
CA LEU A 386 -0.17 -3.66 -19.18
C LEU A 386 -0.61 -3.53 -20.65
N PHE A 387 -1.25 -2.42 -21.00
CA PHE A 387 -1.72 -2.22 -22.38
C PHE A 387 -0.56 -2.16 -23.39
N ARG A 388 0.58 -1.62 -23.01
CA ARG A 388 1.80 -1.62 -23.83
C ARG A 388 2.28 -3.02 -24.23
N ASP A 389 1.99 -4.02 -23.39
CA ASP A 389 2.35 -5.43 -23.62
C ASP A 389 1.16 -6.24 -24.20
N TYR A 390 0.01 -5.61 -24.39
CA TYR A 390 -1.22 -6.23 -24.88
C TYR A 390 -1.34 -6.05 -26.38
N THR A 391 -1.11 -7.13 -27.15
CA THR A 391 -1.05 -7.04 -28.61
C THR A 391 -2.43 -7.06 -29.26
N PRO A 392 -2.57 -6.57 -30.53
CA PRO A 392 -3.80 -6.68 -31.31
C PRO A 392 -4.28 -8.15 -31.44
N GLU A 393 -3.38 -9.13 -31.50
CA GLU A 393 -3.71 -10.55 -31.58
C GLU A 393 -4.34 -11.06 -30.28
N LEU A 394 -3.80 -10.67 -29.12
CA LEU A 394 -4.42 -10.94 -27.83
C LEU A 394 -5.82 -10.31 -27.75
N ALA A 395 -5.98 -9.08 -28.19
CA ALA A 395 -7.27 -8.41 -28.19
C ALA A 395 -8.28 -9.14 -29.10
N GLN A 396 -7.86 -9.65 -30.26
CA GLN A 396 -8.69 -10.47 -31.15
C GLN A 396 -9.07 -11.81 -30.52
N ALA A 397 -8.19 -12.42 -29.72
CA ALA A 397 -8.43 -13.68 -29.04
C ALA A 397 -9.27 -13.54 -27.76
N HIS A 398 -9.56 -12.31 -27.31
CA HIS A 398 -10.28 -12.09 -26.06
C HIS A 398 -11.69 -12.67 -26.07
N GLY A 399 -12.03 -13.45 -25.04
CA GLY A 399 -13.32 -14.17 -24.96
C GLY A 399 -14.57 -13.28 -24.92
N VAL A 400 -14.46 -12.01 -24.53
CA VAL A 400 -15.58 -11.05 -24.54
C VAL A 400 -16.12 -10.78 -25.95
N ARG A 401 -15.27 -10.93 -26.97
CA ARG A 401 -15.64 -10.68 -28.37
C ARG A 401 -16.79 -11.55 -28.88
N ALA A 402 -17.03 -12.68 -28.23
CA ALA A 402 -18.21 -13.51 -28.54
C ALA A 402 -19.54 -12.74 -28.33
N ALA A 403 -19.59 -11.84 -27.36
CA ALA A 403 -20.75 -10.99 -27.08
C ALA A 403 -20.59 -9.56 -27.62
N TYR A 404 -19.35 -9.07 -27.70
CA TYR A 404 -19.01 -7.70 -28.11
C TYR A 404 -17.90 -7.74 -29.17
N PRO A 405 -18.24 -7.98 -30.45
CA PRO A 405 -17.25 -8.11 -31.54
C PRO A 405 -16.39 -6.86 -31.79
N SER A 406 -16.88 -5.68 -31.38
CA SER A 406 -16.13 -4.41 -31.47
C SER A 406 -15.01 -4.27 -30.45
N PHE A 407 -15.01 -5.07 -29.37
CA PHE A 407 -13.91 -5.04 -28.39
C PHE A 407 -12.59 -5.41 -29.06
N GLY A 408 -11.56 -4.63 -28.82
CA GLY A 408 -10.24 -4.83 -29.44
C GLY A 408 -9.24 -3.80 -28.98
N TYR A 409 -8.02 -3.89 -29.53
CA TYR A 409 -6.92 -3.01 -29.18
C TYR A 409 -7.26 -1.51 -29.35
N ASP A 410 -7.82 -1.15 -30.52
CA ASP A 410 -8.20 0.23 -30.79
C ASP A 410 -9.39 0.70 -29.93
N TYR A 411 -10.32 -0.19 -29.58
CA TYR A 411 -11.43 0.12 -28.69
C TYR A 411 -10.90 0.56 -27.32
N ILE A 412 -10.00 -0.23 -26.71
CA ILE A 412 -9.39 0.08 -25.42
C ILE A 412 -8.64 1.41 -25.48
N ARG A 413 -7.79 1.58 -26.51
CA ARG A 413 -7.01 2.79 -26.71
C ARG A 413 -7.88 4.04 -26.81
N GLN A 414 -8.89 4.00 -27.67
CA GLN A 414 -9.79 5.14 -27.90
C GLN A 414 -10.62 5.47 -26.67
N THR A 415 -11.10 4.46 -25.94
CA THR A 415 -11.84 4.68 -24.70
C THR A 415 -10.97 5.33 -23.64
N ALA A 416 -9.73 4.83 -23.43
CA ALA A 416 -8.80 5.44 -22.48
C ALA A 416 -8.48 6.90 -22.87
N GLN A 417 -8.23 7.18 -24.16
CA GLN A 417 -7.99 8.54 -24.64
C GLN A 417 -9.21 9.47 -24.53
N THR A 418 -10.42 8.92 -24.52
CA THR A 418 -11.66 9.69 -24.38
C THR A 418 -11.88 10.17 -22.95
N TYR A 419 -11.55 9.31 -21.97
CA TYR A 419 -11.94 9.52 -20.58
C TYR A 419 -10.79 9.93 -19.66
N ILE A 420 -9.53 9.79 -20.08
CA ILE A 420 -8.36 10.18 -19.29
C ILE A 420 -7.65 11.35 -19.95
N ASN A 421 -7.35 12.38 -19.18
CA ASN A 421 -6.55 13.51 -19.61
C ASN A 421 -5.19 13.02 -20.14
N SER A 422 -4.82 13.47 -21.33
CA SER A 422 -3.58 13.08 -22.02
C SER A 422 -2.31 13.40 -21.23
N GLU A 423 -2.36 14.33 -20.28
CA GLU A 423 -1.27 14.64 -19.35
C GLU A 423 -0.89 13.43 -18.49
N PHE A 424 -1.89 12.67 -18.07
CA PHE A 424 -1.72 11.53 -17.16
C PHE A 424 -1.71 10.19 -17.87
N LEU A 425 -2.31 10.10 -19.06
CA LEU A 425 -2.49 8.84 -19.78
C LEU A 425 -1.16 8.27 -20.28
N GLU A 426 -0.87 7.00 -19.94
CA GLU A 426 0.28 6.24 -20.43
C GLU A 426 -0.18 4.98 -21.14
N LEU A 427 0.11 4.90 -22.45
CA LEU A 427 -0.27 3.80 -23.35
C LEU A 427 0.94 3.02 -23.90
N ALA A 428 2.18 3.56 -23.72
CA ALA A 428 3.42 2.98 -24.24
C ALA A 428 4.13 2.12 -23.19
#